data_322d75a6e8e46cb3c5e573e22cc8947c
#
_entry.id   322d75a6e8e46cb3c5e573e22cc8947c
#
_cell.length_a   1.000
_cell.length_b   1.000
_cell.length_c   1.000
_cell.angle_alpha   90.00
_cell.angle_beta   90.00
_cell.angle_gamma   90.00
#
_symmetry.space_group_name_H-M   'P 1'
#
loop_
_entity.id
_entity.type
_entity.pdbx_description
1 polymer ?
#
loop_
_entity_poly.entity_id
_entity_poly.type
_entity_poly.pdbx_seq_one_letter_code
_entity_poly.pdbx_strand_id
1 'polypeptide(L)'
;MKICENCFNDEELKAVLKRSNNNEPLDCCPNCGSRSVLYDTEESIPIKFIKELFEAFLDSYKIHDAGKLLIDELQSVWKIFNPQLDNDKIMSLIESICKEYFNGHQDLLNQKIVLIKKLDSEYVEQHSILKNMSWSEFRKQLKEENRYHPSNINIDVLKSLFSYIESDYEPNSLSLYRARKSYNGETIDKRHMGAPKPGKTGEGRINAKGVACLYLATDEPTCIKEIRAGVFDVVCIGKFELNSPIKLVNLSKINKISPFKVPYGNNAAFDIAEIDINRSFLEEISENIRTPQASSDDPLDYIATQYISDYIKSITDNNNSKVYDGIEFTSTHSQTERNIVLFETSLDSCKCECINVVKYYISSVEYQRELRV
;
A
#
# COMPACT_ATOMS: atom_id res chain seq x y z
N MET A 1 5.36 9.64 32.13
CA MET A 1 5.08 8.21 31.74
C MET A 1 6.22 7.74 30.86
N LYS A 2 6.56 6.42 30.84
CA LYS A 2 7.62 5.89 29.97
C LYS A 2 7.03 5.11 28.79
N ILE A 3 7.50 5.39 27.56
CA ILE A 3 7.08 4.76 26.32
C ILE A 3 8.29 4.28 25.52
N CYS A 4 8.08 3.41 24.53
CA CYS A 4 9.13 2.97 23.61
C CYS A 4 8.62 3.01 22.15
N GLU A 5 9.51 2.79 21.20
CA GLU A 5 9.15 2.75 19.76
C GLU A 5 8.06 1.73 19.44
N ASN A 6 8.04 0.58 20.15
CA ASN A 6 7.08 -0.49 19.94
C ASN A 6 5.68 -0.20 20.51
N CYS A 7 5.47 0.92 21.22
CA CYS A 7 4.14 1.41 21.56
C CYS A 7 3.40 1.96 20.34
N PHE A 8 4.12 2.34 19.29
CA PHE A 8 3.57 2.84 18.04
C PHE A 8 3.56 1.73 16.98
N ASN A 9 2.59 1.80 16.08
CA ASN A 9 2.57 1.05 14.83
C ASN A 9 3.03 1.94 13.65
N ASP A 10 2.89 3.26 13.81
CA ASP A 10 3.27 4.26 12.83
C ASP A 10 4.80 4.34 12.63
N GLU A 11 5.26 4.19 11.39
CA GLU A 11 6.69 4.11 11.09
C GLU A 11 7.41 5.47 11.19
N GLU A 12 6.72 6.60 10.97
CA GLU A 12 7.32 7.92 11.14
C GLU A 12 7.62 8.20 12.62
N LEU A 13 6.68 7.89 13.51
CA LEU A 13 6.90 8.03 14.95
C LEU A 13 7.98 7.06 15.46
N LYS A 14 8.01 5.82 14.97
CA LYS A 14 9.10 4.89 15.27
C LYS A 14 10.45 5.43 14.80
N ALA A 15 10.51 6.00 13.60
CA ALA A 15 11.75 6.55 13.05
C ALA A 15 12.29 7.71 13.89
N VAL A 16 11.42 8.56 14.44
CA VAL A 16 11.81 9.65 15.38
C VAL A 16 12.54 9.06 16.59
N LEU A 17 11.95 8.02 17.21
CA LEU A 17 12.54 7.40 18.40
C LEU A 17 13.84 6.63 18.08
N LYS A 18 13.88 5.88 16.96
CA LYS A 18 15.07 5.13 16.53
C LYS A 18 16.28 6.02 16.25
N ARG A 19 16.07 7.18 15.62
CA ARG A 19 17.15 8.15 15.33
C ARG A 19 17.76 8.74 16.61
N SER A 20 17.01 8.76 17.69
CA SER A 20 17.43 9.30 18.99
C SER A 20 18.05 8.25 19.91
N ASN A 21 18.17 7.00 19.45
CA ASN A 21 18.71 5.89 20.24
C ASN A 21 20.24 5.91 20.24
N ASN A 22 20.84 6.57 21.23
CA ASN A 22 22.29 6.70 21.39
C ASN A 22 22.85 5.65 22.36
N ASN A 23 22.70 4.33 22.06
CA ASN A 23 23.19 3.24 22.90
C ASN A 23 22.65 3.21 24.35
N GLU A 24 21.44 3.71 24.57
CA GLU A 24 20.81 3.65 25.88
C GLU A 24 20.43 2.20 26.26
N PRO A 25 20.39 1.86 27.54
CA PRO A 25 20.06 0.50 27.99
C PRO A 25 18.62 0.11 27.62
N LEU A 26 18.45 -1.13 27.20
CA LEU A 26 17.14 -1.71 26.90
C LEU A 26 16.45 -2.13 28.21
N ASP A 27 15.20 -1.73 28.39
CA ASP A 27 14.36 -2.11 29.53
C ASP A 27 12.98 -2.57 29.06
N CYS A 28 12.21 -3.19 29.94
CA CYS A 28 10.85 -3.65 29.65
C CYS A 28 9.88 -2.48 29.65
N CYS A 29 9.22 -2.22 28.52
CA CYS A 29 8.24 -1.15 28.39
C CYS A 29 6.98 -1.47 29.21
N PRO A 30 6.56 -0.58 30.15
CA PRO A 30 5.39 -0.81 31.00
C PRO A 30 4.07 -0.85 30.22
N ASN A 31 4.03 -0.30 29.00
CA ASN A 31 2.80 -0.23 28.21
C ASN A 31 2.65 -1.45 27.26
N CYS A 32 3.67 -1.75 26.44
CA CYS A 32 3.59 -2.81 25.42
C CYS A 32 4.37 -4.08 25.79
N GLY A 33 5.12 -4.10 26.89
CA GLY A 33 5.91 -5.27 27.32
C GLY A 33 7.19 -5.54 26.51
N SER A 34 7.45 -4.78 25.45
CA SER A 34 8.64 -4.97 24.61
C SER A 34 9.91 -4.53 25.32
N ARG A 35 11.02 -5.24 25.07
CA ARG A 35 12.34 -4.81 25.52
C ARG A 35 12.92 -3.80 24.55
N SER A 36 13.03 -2.55 24.95
CA SER A 36 13.45 -1.43 24.11
C SER A 36 14.01 -0.28 24.94
N VAL A 37 14.55 0.74 24.28
CA VAL A 37 14.87 2.02 24.93
C VAL A 37 13.58 2.71 25.37
N LEU A 38 13.58 3.24 26.60
CA LEU A 38 12.43 3.92 27.18
C LEU A 38 12.63 5.42 27.18
N TYR A 39 11.60 6.15 26.74
CA TYR A 39 11.56 7.60 26.69
C TYR A 39 10.50 8.12 27.67
N ASP A 40 10.88 9.13 28.45
CA ASP A 40 9.92 9.81 29.33
C ASP A 40 9.08 10.81 28.53
N THR A 41 7.75 10.79 28.75
CA THR A 41 6.81 11.62 27.98
C THR A 41 6.92 13.11 28.29
N GLU A 42 7.50 13.51 29.41
CA GLU A 42 7.63 14.91 29.80
C GLU A 42 9.04 15.45 29.47
N GLU A 43 10.09 14.64 29.63
CA GLU A 43 11.48 15.12 29.62
C GLU A 43 12.23 14.81 28.32
N SER A 44 11.92 13.69 27.65
CA SER A 44 12.71 13.22 26.51
C SER A 44 12.56 14.11 25.26
N ILE A 45 13.68 14.52 24.67
CA ILE A 45 13.71 15.38 23.47
C ILE A 45 12.91 14.79 22.29
N PRO A 46 13.07 13.50 21.92
CA PRO A 46 12.30 12.94 20.80
C PRO A 46 10.79 12.95 21.06
N ILE A 47 10.36 12.88 22.32
CA ILE A 47 8.94 12.96 22.66
C ILE A 47 8.39 14.39 22.49
N LYS A 48 9.18 15.41 22.71
CA LYS A 48 8.75 16.79 22.42
C LYS A 48 8.43 16.98 20.94
N PHE A 49 9.23 16.40 20.05
CA PHE A 49 8.93 16.43 18.62
C PHE A 49 7.68 15.61 18.27
N ILE A 50 7.51 14.43 18.86
CA ILE A 50 6.28 13.61 18.71
C ILE A 50 5.05 14.38 19.22
N LYS A 51 5.16 15.11 20.34
CA LYS A 51 4.11 15.99 20.87
C LYS A 51 3.68 17.02 19.81
N GLU A 52 4.63 17.73 19.20
CA GLU A 52 4.34 18.73 18.15
C GLU A 52 3.60 18.10 16.96
N LEU A 53 3.98 16.89 16.55
CA LEU A 53 3.31 16.13 15.48
C LEU A 53 1.87 15.78 15.86
N PHE A 54 1.63 15.32 17.10
CA PHE A 54 0.30 15.01 17.58
C PHE A 54 -0.57 16.26 17.74
N GLU A 55 -0.02 17.36 18.25
CA GLU A 55 -0.75 18.63 18.38
C GLU A 55 -1.20 19.14 17.00
N ALA A 56 -0.33 19.12 15.99
CA ALA A 56 -0.68 19.48 14.62
C ALA A 56 -1.74 18.54 14.02
N PHE A 57 -1.67 17.24 14.33
CA PHE A 57 -2.69 16.27 13.95
C PHE A 57 -4.04 16.60 14.60
N LEU A 58 -4.07 16.84 15.91
CA LEU A 58 -5.28 17.15 16.66
C LEU A 58 -5.91 18.48 16.22
N ASP A 59 -5.11 19.50 15.91
CA ASP A 59 -5.57 20.78 15.36
C ASP A 59 -6.28 20.67 14.00
N SER A 60 -6.09 19.56 13.30
CA SER A 60 -6.81 19.28 12.05
C SER A 60 -8.25 18.83 12.27
N TYR A 61 -8.64 18.53 13.52
CA TYR A 61 -9.96 18.06 13.88
C TYR A 61 -10.76 19.10 14.63
N LYS A 62 -12.09 18.97 14.57
CA LYS A 62 -13.01 19.68 15.47
C LYS A 62 -14.14 18.76 15.91
N ILE A 63 -14.77 19.12 17.01
CA ILE A 63 -15.94 18.41 17.53
C ILE A 63 -17.11 18.53 16.56
N HIS A 64 -17.69 17.39 16.20
CA HIS A 64 -18.84 17.33 15.31
C HIS A 64 -19.53 15.96 15.37
N ASP A 65 -20.87 15.93 15.41
CA ASP A 65 -21.68 14.71 15.58
C ASP A 65 -21.50 13.66 14.47
N ALA A 66 -21.18 14.09 13.25
CA ALA A 66 -20.92 13.20 12.12
C ALA A 66 -19.53 12.51 12.20
N GLY A 67 -18.71 12.85 13.19
CA GLY A 67 -17.37 12.31 13.35
C GLY A 67 -17.31 10.98 14.11
N LYS A 68 -16.08 10.61 14.51
CA LYS A 68 -15.74 9.44 15.31
C LYS A 68 -15.11 9.87 16.62
N LEU A 69 -15.01 8.97 17.60
CA LEU A 69 -14.21 9.24 18.80
C LEU A 69 -12.73 9.32 18.45
N LEU A 70 -11.96 10.09 19.23
CA LEU A 70 -10.51 10.22 19.04
C LEU A 70 -9.82 8.84 18.99
N ILE A 71 -10.20 7.93 19.88
CA ILE A 71 -9.63 6.57 19.90
C ILE A 71 -9.85 5.82 18.58
N ASP A 72 -11.00 6.00 17.93
CA ASP A 72 -11.29 5.38 16.64
C ASP A 72 -10.43 5.98 15.54
N GLU A 73 -10.20 7.30 15.56
CA GLU A 73 -9.27 7.96 14.63
C GLU A 73 -7.84 7.44 14.83
N LEU A 74 -7.36 7.36 16.07
CA LEU A 74 -6.00 6.93 16.38
C LEU A 74 -5.74 5.46 16.02
N GLN A 75 -6.71 4.57 16.26
CA GLN A 75 -6.49 3.12 16.18
C GLN A 75 -7.14 2.45 14.97
N SER A 76 -8.35 2.85 14.59
CA SER A 76 -9.07 2.21 13.48
C SER A 76 -8.77 2.87 12.14
N VAL A 77 -8.70 4.21 12.11
CA VAL A 77 -8.48 4.97 10.86
C VAL A 77 -6.98 5.04 10.54
N TRP A 78 -6.19 5.60 11.45
CA TRP A 78 -4.77 5.87 11.20
C TRP A 78 -3.83 4.77 11.68
N LYS A 79 -4.30 3.86 12.57
CA LYS A 79 -3.52 2.73 13.10
C LYS A 79 -2.18 3.15 13.69
N ILE A 80 -2.19 4.25 14.47
CA ILE A 80 -0.99 4.92 14.98
C ILE A 80 -0.29 4.07 16.04
N PHE A 81 -1.07 3.47 16.95
CA PHE A 81 -0.54 2.71 18.08
C PHE A 81 -0.49 1.22 17.83
N ASN A 82 0.34 0.51 18.59
CA ASN A 82 0.46 -0.94 18.54
C ASN A 82 -0.92 -1.59 18.78
N PRO A 83 -1.39 -2.47 17.89
CA PRO A 83 -2.71 -3.09 18.01
C PRO A 83 -2.89 -4.01 19.23
N GLN A 84 -1.81 -4.34 19.95
CA GLN A 84 -1.86 -5.09 21.20
C GLN A 84 -2.18 -4.22 22.42
N LEU A 85 -2.14 -2.89 22.28
CA LEU A 85 -2.54 -1.97 23.34
C LEU A 85 -4.06 -1.86 23.38
N ASP A 86 -4.62 -1.90 24.60
CA ASP A 86 -6.02 -1.59 24.81
C ASP A 86 -6.30 -0.07 24.67
N ASN A 87 -7.56 0.25 24.46
CA ASN A 87 -7.99 1.64 24.23
C ASN A 87 -7.64 2.57 25.42
N ASP A 88 -7.75 2.08 26.66
CA ASP A 88 -7.47 2.89 27.85
C ASP A 88 -5.99 3.26 27.93
N LYS A 89 -5.11 2.33 27.59
CA LYS A 89 -3.67 2.60 27.49
C LYS A 89 -3.34 3.58 26.39
N ILE A 90 -3.97 3.45 25.21
CA ILE A 90 -3.75 4.40 24.10
C ILE A 90 -4.19 5.80 24.50
N MET A 91 -5.36 5.94 25.14
CA MET A 91 -5.84 7.24 25.62
C MET A 91 -4.92 7.82 26.67
N SER A 92 -4.46 7.01 27.63
CA SER A 92 -3.49 7.46 28.65
C SER A 92 -2.15 7.88 28.05
N LEU A 93 -1.69 7.21 26.98
CA LEU A 93 -0.47 7.57 26.25
C LEU A 93 -0.59 8.91 25.55
N ILE A 94 -1.67 9.14 24.78
CA ILE A 94 -1.85 10.41 24.07
C ILE A 94 -2.07 11.58 25.05
N GLU A 95 -2.82 11.37 26.12
CA GLU A 95 -2.98 12.37 27.19
C GLU A 95 -1.64 12.69 27.86
N SER A 96 -0.78 11.71 28.11
CA SER A 96 0.54 11.93 28.70
C SER A 96 1.50 12.64 27.74
N ILE A 97 1.45 12.33 26.44
CA ILE A 97 2.27 12.99 25.41
C ILE A 97 1.83 14.45 25.22
N CYS A 98 0.51 14.70 25.13
CA CYS A 98 -0.08 16.00 24.82
C CYS A 98 -0.77 16.65 26.03
N LYS A 99 -0.25 16.44 27.24
CA LYS A 99 -0.87 16.85 28.51
C LYS A 99 -1.28 18.33 28.56
N GLU A 100 -0.40 19.21 28.10
CA GLU A 100 -0.68 20.66 28.11
C GLU A 100 -1.76 21.03 27.08
N TYR A 101 -1.77 20.38 25.94
CA TYR A 101 -2.77 20.58 24.89
C TYR A 101 -4.18 20.23 25.39
N PHE A 102 -4.34 19.09 26.04
CA PHE A 102 -5.63 18.65 26.57
C PHE A 102 -6.13 19.46 27.76
N ASN A 103 -5.28 20.25 28.47
CA ASN A 103 -5.75 21.20 29.49
C ASN A 103 -6.73 22.24 28.89
N GLY A 104 -6.59 22.58 27.60
CA GLY A 104 -7.50 23.49 26.90
C GLY A 104 -8.52 22.78 25.97
N HIS A 105 -8.38 21.47 25.74
CA HIS A 105 -9.13 20.73 24.73
C HIS A 105 -9.65 19.37 25.23
N GLN A 106 -10.07 19.29 26.50
CA GLN A 106 -10.55 18.04 27.11
C GLN A 106 -11.73 17.39 26.38
N ASP A 107 -12.56 18.21 25.75
CA ASP A 107 -13.74 17.75 25.00
C ASP A 107 -13.37 16.84 23.82
N LEU A 108 -12.17 16.99 23.22
CA LEU A 108 -11.70 16.12 22.14
C LEU A 108 -11.52 14.66 22.58
N LEU A 109 -11.28 14.41 23.87
CA LEU A 109 -11.10 13.06 24.40
C LEU A 109 -12.41 12.25 24.45
N ASN A 110 -13.54 12.92 24.61
CA ASN A 110 -14.81 12.28 24.91
C ASN A 110 -15.92 12.55 23.89
N GLN A 111 -15.74 13.49 22.98
CA GLN A 111 -16.69 13.85 21.95
C GLN A 111 -16.26 13.34 20.58
N LYS A 112 -17.21 13.23 19.66
CA LYS A 112 -16.91 12.88 18.28
C LYS A 112 -16.21 14.01 17.57
N ILE A 113 -15.18 13.70 16.82
CA ILE A 113 -14.35 14.63 16.07
C ILE A 113 -14.35 14.31 14.59
N VAL A 114 -14.17 15.31 13.75
CA VAL A 114 -14.08 15.20 12.31
C VAL A 114 -12.98 16.11 11.77
N LEU A 115 -12.29 15.71 10.73
CA LEU A 115 -11.34 16.57 10.03
C LEU A 115 -12.06 17.83 9.51
N ILE A 116 -11.56 19.01 9.88
CA ILE A 116 -12.20 20.31 9.57
C ILE A 116 -12.49 20.45 8.08
N LYS A 117 -11.54 20.09 7.23
CA LYS A 117 -11.66 20.19 5.78
C LYS A 117 -12.74 19.27 5.18
N LYS A 118 -13.10 18.17 5.84
CA LYS A 118 -14.19 17.28 5.38
C LYS A 118 -15.58 17.89 5.52
N LEU A 119 -15.74 18.96 6.25
CA LEU A 119 -17.00 19.70 6.38
C LEU A 119 -17.17 20.77 5.32
N ASP A 120 -16.14 21.05 4.56
CA ASP A 120 -16.19 21.93 3.39
C ASP A 120 -16.49 21.11 2.14
N SER A 121 -17.70 21.23 1.62
CA SER A 121 -18.16 20.49 0.44
C SER A 121 -17.37 20.84 -0.83
N GLU A 122 -16.92 22.08 -0.97
CA GLU A 122 -16.10 22.49 -2.11
C GLU A 122 -14.72 21.85 -2.04
N TYR A 123 -14.10 21.84 -0.84
CA TYR A 123 -12.84 21.14 -0.61
C TYR A 123 -12.96 19.65 -0.93
N VAL A 124 -14.00 18.97 -0.42
CA VAL A 124 -14.23 17.54 -0.66
C VAL A 124 -14.37 17.24 -2.16
N GLU A 125 -15.12 18.06 -2.92
CA GLU A 125 -15.29 17.88 -4.36
C GLU A 125 -13.97 18.07 -5.13
N GLN A 126 -13.16 19.06 -4.75
CA GLN A 126 -11.88 19.35 -5.40
C GLN A 126 -10.80 18.29 -5.09
N HIS A 127 -10.83 17.67 -3.89
CA HIS A 127 -9.82 16.73 -3.40
C HIS A 127 -10.29 15.28 -3.41
N SER A 128 -11.45 14.96 -3.96
CA SER A 128 -11.90 13.59 -4.20
C SER A 128 -11.36 13.06 -5.53
N ILE A 129 -10.87 11.82 -5.54
CA ILE A 129 -10.48 11.12 -6.78
C ILE A 129 -11.71 10.93 -7.68
N LEU A 130 -12.82 10.45 -7.13
CA LEU A 130 -14.08 10.34 -7.86
C LEU A 130 -15.04 11.46 -7.47
N LYS A 131 -15.52 12.20 -8.47
CA LYS A 131 -16.47 13.30 -8.28
C LYS A 131 -17.88 12.75 -8.24
N ASN A 132 -18.49 12.80 -7.05
CA ASN A 132 -19.91 12.44 -6.84
C ASN A 132 -20.30 11.03 -7.34
N MET A 133 -19.38 10.06 -7.30
CA MET A 133 -19.66 8.67 -7.66
C MET A 133 -18.84 7.68 -6.84
N SER A 134 -19.38 6.48 -6.68
CA SER A 134 -18.70 5.34 -6.07
C SER A 134 -17.77 4.64 -7.06
N TRP A 135 -16.86 3.79 -6.54
CA TRP A 135 -16.06 2.90 -7.37
C TRP A 135 -16.92 1.97 -8.25
N SER A 136 -18.04 1.48 -7.73
CA SER A 136 -18.96 0.63 -8.49
C SER A 136 -19.55 1.36 -9.69
N GLU A 137 -19.97 2.61 -9.52
CA GLU A 137 -20.49 3.45 -10.60
C GLU A 137 -19.39 3.80 -11.62
N PHE A 138 -18.18 4.10 -11.16
CA PHE A 138 -17.03 4.31 -12.04
C PHE A 138 -16.71 3.07 -12.88
N ARG A 139 -16.68 1.88 -12.26
CA ARG A 139 -16.52 0.60 -12.99
C ARG A 139 -17.61 0.44 -14.06
N LYS A 140 -18.87 0.72 -13.72
CA LYS A 140 -19.98 0.64 -14.67
C LYS A 140 -19.80 1.63 -15.83
N GLN A 141 -19.44 2.89 -15.54
CA GLN A 141 -19.17 3.90 -16.56
C GLN A 141 -18.09 3.46 -17.55
N LEU A 142 -16.97 2.91 -17.05
CA LEU A 142 -15.90 2.40 -17.92
C LEU A 142 -16.30 1.20 -18.77
N LYS A 143 -17.21 0.36 -18.27
CA LYS A 143 -17.71 -0.81 -19.00
C LYS A 143 -18.72 -0.45 -20.10
N GLU A 144 -19.66 0.43 -19.77
CA GLU A 144 -20.89 0.60 -20.53
C GLU A 144 -20.98 1.93 -21.30
N GLU A 145 -20.20 2.98 -20.89
CA GLU A 145 -20.35 4.33 -21.44
C GLU A 145 -19.05 4.82 -22.12
N ASN A 146 -18.04 5.18 -21.32
CA ASN A 146 -16.80 5.76 -21.83
C ASN A 146 -15.57 5.22 -21.13
N ARG A 147 -14.85 4.36 -21.82
CA ARG A 147 -13.67 3.64 -21.28
C ARG A 147 -12.41 4.50 -21.27
N TYR A 148 -12.24 5.37 -22.23
CA TYR A 148 -10.94 6.04 -22.47
C TYR A 148 -10.89 7.48 -21.95
N HIS A 149 -12.03 8.11 -21.78
CA HIS A 149 -12.13 9.52 -21.38
C HIS A 149 -13.20 9.74 -20.29
N PRO A 150 -13.08 9.07 -19.13
CA PRO A 150 -14.00 9.33 -18.03
C PRO A 150 -13.80 10.76 -17.51
N SER A 151 -14.89 11.50 -17.34
CA SER A 151 -14.85 12.90 -16.89
C SER A 151 -14.86 13.06 -15.37
N ASN A 152 -15.27 12.01 -14.66
CA ASN A 152 -15.56 12.08 -13.22
C ASN A 152 -14.40 11.59 -12.34
N ILE A 153 -13.17 11.53 -12.87
CA ILE A 153 -11.97 11.18 -12.13
C ILE A 153 -11.02 12.37 -12.08
N ASN A 154 -10.53 12.68 -10.86
CA ASN A 154 -9.48 13.66 -10.63
C ASN A 154 -8.11 12.95 -10.65
N ILE A 155 -7.49 12.94 -11.80
CA ILE A 155 -6.21 12.27 -12.01
C ILE A 155 -5.04 12.96 -11.28
N ASP A 156 -5.13 14.27 -11.01
CA ASP A 156 -4.08 15.01 -10.29
C ASP A 156 -4.07 14.64 -8.82
N VAL A 157 -5.25 14.51 -8.18
CA VAL A 157 -5.39 13.98 -6.81
C VAL A 157 -4.89 12.53 -6.75
N LEU A 158 -5.27 11.70 -7.73
CA LEU A 158 -4.81 10.32 -7.78
C LEU A 158 -3.27 10.23 -7.90
N LYS A 159 -2.65 11.08 -8.72
CA LYS A 159 -1.19 11.18 -8.86
C LYS A 159 -0.53 11.61 -7.54
N SER A 160 -1.10 12.63 -6.87
CA SER A 160 -0.62 13.09 -5.56
C SER A 160 -0.61 11.94 -4.54
N LEU A 161 -1.71 11.20 -4.46
CA LEU A 161 -1.86 10.10 -3.50
C LEU A 161 -0.93 8.92 -3.79
N PHE A 162 -0.60 8.62 -5.04
CA PHE A 162 0.40 7.59 -5.35
C PHE A 162 1.78 7.93 -4.80
N SER A 163 2.15 9.20 -4.70
CA SER A 163 3.43 9.62 -4.12
C SER A 163 3.58 9.27 -2.62
N TYR A 164 2.48 9.05 -1.92
CA TYR A 164 2.50 8.63 -0.51
C TYR A 164 2.69 7.12 -0.31
N ILE A 165 2.49 6.33 -1.36
CA ILE A 165 2.58 4.87 -1.33
C ILE A 165 3.67 4.33 -2.27
N GLU A 166 4.72 5.07 -2.47
CA GLU A 166 5.89 4.65 -3.27
C GLU A 166 6.77 3.62 -2.55
N SER A 167 7.41 2.76 -3.33
CA SER A 167 8.52 1.92 -2.90
C SER A 167 9.66 2.02 -3.90
N ASP A 168 10.85 2.31 -3.39
CA ASP A 168 12.08 2.31 -4.16
C ASP A 168 12.90 1.06 -3.81
N TYR A 169 13.42 0.39 -4.83
CA TYR A 169 14.23 -0.81 -4.68
C TYR A 169 15.54 -0.66 -5.47
N GLU A 170 16.65 -0.89 -4.78
CA GLU A 170 17.97 -0.91 -5.37
C GLU A 170 18.31 -2.26 -6.03
N PRO A 171 19.26 -2.33 -6.95
CA PRO A 171 19.75 -3.59 -7.48
C PRO A 171 20.11 -4.58 -6.37
N ASN A 172 19.78 -5.85 -6.58
CA ASN A 172 20.00 -6.95 -5.63
C ASN A 172 19.28 -6.84 -4.26
N SER A 173 18.40 -5.85 -4.07
CA SER A 173 17.64 -5.69 -2.81
C SER A 173 16.46 -6.65 -2.70
N LEU A 174 16.00 -7.23 -3.82
CA LEU A 174 14.87 -8.14 -3.90
C LEU A 174 15.22 -9.42 -4.66
N SER A 175 14.80 -10.57 -4.11
CA SER A 175 14.66 -11.81 -4.89
C SER A 175 13.24 -11.93 -5.39
N LEU A 176 13.06 -12.09 -6.68
CA LEU A 176 11.76 -12.15 -7.33
C LEU A 176 11.63 -13.48 -8.09
N TYR A 177 10.40 -13.97 -8.22
CA TYR A 177 10.12 -15.27 -8.79
C TYR A 177 8.98 -15.21 -9.77
N ARG A 178 9.07 -16.05 -10.81
CA ARG A 178 7.99 -16.28 -11.75
C ARG A 178 7.85 -17.74 -12.09
N ALA A 179 6.63 -18.26 -11.98
CA ALA A 179 6.32 -19.62 -12.39
C ALA A 179 5.69 -19.67 -13.79
N ARG A 180 6.00 -20.73 -14.55
CA ARG A 180 5.34 -21.08 -15.80
C ARG A 180 5.14 -22.59 -15.89
N LYS A 181 3.96 -23.04 -16.38
CA LYS A 181 3.72 -24.45 -16.66
C LYS A 181 4.49 -24.88 -17.89
N SER A 182 5.17 -26.03 -17.81
CA SER A 182 5.81 -26.69 -18.96
C SER A 182 4.89 -27.79 -19.45
N TYR A 183 4.33 -27.63 -20.65
CA TYR A 183 3.38 -28.59 -21.23
C TYR A 183 4.06 -29.79 -21.86
N ASN A 184 5.34 -29.69 -22.20
CA ASN A 184 6.15 -30.79 -22.77
C ASN A 184 7.07 -31.47 -21.73
N GLY A 185 7.01 -31.02 -20.47
CA GLY A 185 7.85 -31.51 -19.38
C GLY A 185 9.32 -31.05 -19.43
N GLU A 186 9.72 -30.22 -20.40
CA GLU A 186 11.09 -29.71 -20.52
C GLU A 186 11.31 -28.48 -19.65
N THR A 187 12.57 -28.16 -19.32
CA THR A 187 12.93 -26.93 -18.62
C THR A 187 12.81 -25.74 -19.58
N ILE A 188 12.07 -24.71 -19.15
CA ILE A 188 11.94 -23.47 -19.92
C ILE A 188 13.26 -22.68 -19.82
N ASP A 189 13.83 -22.28 -20.96
CA ASP A 189 15.04 -21.45 -21.01
C ASP A 189 14.83 -20.09 -20.35
N LYS A 190 15.88 -19.54 -19.70
CA LYS A 190 15.83 -18.25 -19.02
C LYS A 190 15.25 -17.13 -19.89
N ARG A 191 15.61 -17.08 -21.18
CA ARG A 191 15.14 -16.08 -22.13
C ARG A 191 13.63 -16.15 -22.40
N HIS A 192 13.01 -17.30 -22.09
CA HIS A 192 11.58 -17.50 -22.20
C HIS A 192 10.81 -17.33 -20.88
N MET A 193 11.50 -17.01 -19.77
CA MET A 193 10.88 -16.71 -18.49
C MET A 193 10.42 -15.26 -18.36
N GLY A 194 10.87 -14.34 -19.21
CA GLY A 194 10.46 -12.94 -19.25
C GLY A 194 8.97 -12.73 -19.61
N ALA A 195 8.58 -11.47 -19.75
CA ALA A 195 7.22 -11.11 -20.14
C ALA A 195 6.83 -11.72 -21.50
N PRO A 196 5.53 -11.95 -21.75
CA PRO A 196 5.05 -12.31 -23.07
C PRO A 196 5.39 -11.24 -24.10
N LYS A 197 5.51 -11.64 -25.38
CA LYS A 197 5.72 -10.66 -26.45
C LYS A 197 4.53 -9.71 -26.57
N PRO A 198 4.75 -8.38 -26.75
CA PRO A 198 3.68 -7.43 -27.05
C PRO A 198 2.77 -7.93 -28.18
N GLY A 199 1.48 -7.65 -28.09
CA GLY A 199 0.47 -8.11 -29.03
C GLY A 199 0.00 -9.58 -28.85
N LYS A 200 0.75 -10.40 -28.10
CA LYS A 200 0.40 -11.82 -27.84
C LYS A 200 -0.03 -12.08 -26.38
N THR A 201 -0.06 -11.05 -25.55
CA THR A 201 -0.42 -11.14 -24.14
C THR A 201 -1.93 -11.25 -23.98
N GLY A 202 -2.38 -12.17 -23.14
CA GLY A 202 -3.75 -12.17 -22.63
C GLY A 202 -4.01 -10.95 -21.76
N GLU A 203 -5.26 -10.70 -21.48
CA GLU A 203 -5.66 -9.66 -20.50
C GLU A 203 -5.45 -10.16 -19.07
N GLY A 204 -5.21 -9.20 -18.18
CA GLY A 204 -5.06 -9.41 -16.74
C GLY A 204 -5.57 -8.20 -15.97
N ARG A 205 -5.51 -8.30 -14.66
CA ARG A 205 -5.96 -7.22 -13.75
C ARG A 205 -5.21 -5.90 -13.95
N ILE A 206 -3.96 -5.94 -14.41
CA ILE A 206 -3.07 -4.78 -14.53
C ILE A 206 -2.78 -4.46 -16.01
N ASN A 207 -3.06 -5.35 -16.94
CA ASN A 207 -2.77 -5.13 -18.34
C ASN A 207 -3.96 -5.44 -19.24
N ALA A 208 -4.22 -4.56 -20.19
CA ALA A 208 -5.14 -4.82 -21.29
C ALA A 208 -4.59 -5.91 -22.23
N LYS A 209 -5.47 -6.59 -22.99
CA LYS A 209 -5.07 -7.57 -23.99
C LYS A 209 -4.06 -6.97 -24.98
N GLY A 210 -2.96 -7.66 -25.19
CA GLY A 210 -1.87 -7.23 -26.06
C GLY A 210 -0.81 -6.36 -25.38
N VAL A 211 -1.08 -5.77 -24.22
CA VAL A 211 -0.13 -4.98 -23.44
C VAL A 211 0.68 -5.92 -22.55
N ALA A 212 1.98 -6.00 -22.78
CA ALA A 212 2.85 -6.89 -22.01
C ALA A 212 3.25 -6.28 -20.68
N CYS A 213 3.20 -7.10 -19.62
CA CYS A 213 3.74 -6.80 -18.29
C CYS A 213 4.48 -8.02 -17.75
N LEU A 214 5.46 -7.80 -16.89
CA LEU A 214 6.20 -8.88 -16.22
C LEU A 214 5.66 -9.05 -14.80
N TYR A 215 4.92 -10.13 -14.58
CA TYR A 215 4.37 -10.51 -13.27
C TYR A 215 5.37 -11.34 -12.50
N LEU A 216 5.69 -10.91 -11.28
CA LEU A 216 6.66 -11.51 -10.37
C LEU A 216 6.06 -11.61 -8.97
N ALA A 217 6.53 -12.56 -8.16
CA ALA A 217 6.21 -12.69 -6.74
C ALA A 217 7.47 -12.59 -5.89
N THR A 218 7.34 -12.26 -4.62
CA THR A 218 8.48 -12.17 -3.68
C THR A 218 8.93 -13.54 -3.15
N ASP A 219 8.16 -14.60 -3.40
CA ASP A 219 8.53 -15.98 -3.04
C ASP A 219 8.03 -17.00 -4.07
N GLU A 220 8.63 -18.21 -4.05
CA GLU A 220 8.30 -19.31 -4.96
C GLU A 220 6.88 -19.89 -4.73
N PRO A 221 6.41 -20.13 -3.49
CA PRO A 221 5.07 -20.63 -3.27
C PRO A 221 3.97 -19.74 -3.85
N THR A 222 4.11 -18.42 -3.69
CA THR A 222 3.16 -17.44 -4.22
C THR A 222 3.11 -17.48 -5.75
N CYS A 223 4.28 -17.51 -6.42
CA CYS A 223 4.27 -17.56 -7.89
C CYS A 223 3.67 -18.87 -8.46
N ILE A 224 3.80 -20.00 -7.73
CA ILE A 224 3.15 -21.27 -8.11
C ILE A 224 1.62 -21.16 -7.98
N LYS A 225 1.13 -20.58 -6.88
CA LYS A 225 -0.32 -20.38 -6.65
C LYS A 225 -0.94 -19.45 -7.70
N GLU A 226 -0.23 -18.38 -8.07
CA GLU A 226 -0.72 -17.43 -9.09
C GLU A 226 -0.98 -18.09 -10.47
N ILE A 227 -0.19 -19.09 -10.84
CA ILE A 227 -0.45 -19.84 -12.11
C ILE A 227 -1.44 -21.00 -11.93
N ARG A 228 -2.03 -21.15 -10.73
CA ARG A 228 -2.98 -22.25 -10.40
C ARG A 228 -2.43 -23.60 -10.81
N ALA A 229 -1.19 -23.90 -10.37
CA ALA A 229 -0.58 -25.19 -10.66
C ALA A 229 -1.31 -26.30 -9.87
N GLY A 230 -1.65 -27.38 -10.56
CA GLY A 230 -2.31 -28.56 -9.99
C GLY A 230 -1.35 -29.74 -9.83
N VAL A 231 -1.82 -30.80 -9.17
CA VAL A 231 -1.09 -32.07 -9.04
C VAL A 231 -0.77 -32.60 -10.46
N PHE A 232 0.45 -33.11 -10.63
CA PHE A 232 1.05 -33.57 -11.89
C PHE A 232 1.50 -32.49 -12.86
N ASP A 233 1.28 -31.20 -12.57
CA ASP A 233 1.87 -30.13 -13.39
C ASP A 233 3.40 -30.11 -13.22
N VAL A 234 4.08 -29.90 -14.35
CA VAL A 234 5.49 -29.54 -14.39
C VAL A 234 5.59 -28.02 -14.43
N VAL A 235 6.26 -27.43 -13.45
CA VAL A 235 6.40 -25.99 -13.29
C VAL A 235 7.88 -25.60 -13.37
N CYS A 236 8.20 -24.62 -14.19
CA CYS A 236 9.50 -23.96 -14.17
C CYS A 236 9.40 -22.66 -13.40
N ILE A 237 10.28 -22.47 -12.40
CA ILE A 237 10.39 -21.27 -11.60
C ILE A 237 11.67 -20.53 -12.00
N GLY A 238 11.52 -19.32 -12.51
CA GLY A 238 12.61 -18.41 -12.77
C GLY A 238 12.86 -17.54 -11.55
N LYS A 239 14.10 -17.46 -11.10
CA LYS A 239 14.58 -16.45 -10.15
C LYS A 239 15.03 -15.22 -10.91
N PHE A 240 14.55 -14.05 -10.46
CA PHE A 240 14.85 -12.77 -11.08
C PHE A 240 15.57 -11.86 -10.08
N GLU A 241 16.49 -11.06 -10.58
CA GLU A 241 17.19 -10.01 -9.83
C GLU A 241 17.07 -8.68 -10.54
N LEU A 242 17.03 -7.60 -9.77
CA LEU A 242 17.05 -6.24 -10.30
C LEU A 242 18.47 -5.89 -10.74
N ASN A 243 18.62 -5.39 -11.96
CA ASN A 243 19.87 -4.88 -12.50
C ASN A 243 19.97 -3.34 -12.48
N SER A 244 18.85 -2.67 -12.17
CA SER A 244 18.75 -1.21 -12.06
C SER A 244 17.73 -0.85 -10.97
N PRO A 245 17.81 0.35 -10.37
CA PRO A 245 16.80 0.81 -9.42
C PRO A 245 15.41 0.86 -10.05
N ILE A 246 14.40 0.52 -9.27
CA ILE A 246 12.98 0.60 -9.67
C ILE A 246 12.19 1.39 -8.64
N LYS A 247 11.19 2.13 -9.13
CA LYS A 247 10.19 2.83 -8.33
C LYS A 247 8.80 2.27 -8.64
N LEU A 248 8.09 1.83 -7.61
CA LEU A 248 6.77 1.21 -7.73
C LEU A 248 5.70 2.00 -6.98
N VAL A 249 4.47 2.01 -7.49
CA VAL A 249 3.29 2.33 -6.67
C VAL A 249 2.96 1.09 -5.85
N ASN A 250 3.05 1.21 -4.53
CA ASN A 250 2.85 0.09 -3.60
C ASN A 250 1.50 0.16 -2.91
N LEU A 251 0.51 -0.53 -3.46
CA LEU A 251 -0.86 -0.56 -2.93
C LEU A 251 -0.96 -1.23 -1.54
N SER A 252 0.04 -2.03 -1.14
CA SER A 252 0.06 -2.61 0.21
C SER A 252 0.35 -1.58 1.32
N LYS A 253 0.79 -0.37 0.95
CA LYS A 253 1.07 0.72 1.89
C LYS A 253 -0.13 1.62 2.20
N ILE A 254 -1.27 1.48 1.51
CA ILE A 254 -2.45 2.35 1.69
C ILE A 254 -2.87 2.44 3.16
N ASN A 255 -2.90 1.30 3.85
CA ASN A 255 -3.24 1.22 5.27
C ASN A 255 -2.08 1.58 6.23
N LYS A 256 -0.94 2.02 5.68
CA LYS A 256 0.27 2.42 6.42
C LYS A 256 0.67 3.87 6.14
N ILE A 257 -0.20 4.64 5.49
CA ILE A 257 0.06 6.07 5.28
C ILE A 257 -0.01 6.73 6.65
N SER A 258 1.12 7.29 7.08
CA SER A 258 1.24 8.00 8.36
C SER A 258 0.62 9.40 8.25
N PRO A 259 -0.18 9.83 9.24
CA PRO A 259 -0.66 11.21 9.31
C PRO A 259 0.46 12.20 9.72
N PHE A 260 1.63 11.69 10.11
CA PHE A 260 2.80 12.46 10.57
C PHE A 260 3.90 12.59 9.52
N LYS A 261 3.63 12.15 8.29
CA LYS A 261 4.62 12.25 7.21
C LYS A 261 4.91 13.72 6.90
N VAL A 262 6.12 14.17 7.21
CA VAL A 262 6.59 15.51 6.86
C VAL A 262 7.03 15.51 5.40
N PRO A 263 6.49 16.39 4.54
CA PRO A 263 6.93 16.47 3.16
C PRO A 263 8.40 16.89 3.09
N TYR A 264 9.22 16.10 2.38
CA TYR A 264 10.57 16.52 2.02
C TYR A 264 10.52 17.29 0.69
N GLY A 265 10.97 18.53 0.70
CA GLY A 265 11.07 19.37 -0.50
C GLY A 265 9.90 20.33 -0.73
N ASN A 266 9.90 21.01 -1.90
CA ASN A 266 8.93 22.03 -2.30
C ASN A 266 7.54 21.49 -2.71
N ASN A 267 7.22 20.26 -2.40
CA ASN A 267 5.93 19.68 -2.72
C ASN A 267 4.87 20.13 -1.72
N ALA A 268 3.66 20.32 -2.22
CA ALA A 268 2.49 20.77 -1.48
C ALA A 268 2.37 20.08 -0.11
N ALA A 269 1.99 20.84 0.91
CA ALA A 269 1.82 20.35 2.26
C ALA A 269 1.02 19.03 2.28
N PHE A 270 1.54 18.05 3.01
CA PHE A 270 0.86 16.79 3.28
C PHE A 270 -0.53 17.08 3.87
N ASP A 271 -1.57 16.59 3.22
CA ASP A 271 -2.95 16.85 3.60
C ASP A 271 -3.65 15.58 4.05
N ILE A 272 -3.79 15.42 5.37
CA ILE A 272 -4.43 14.26 5.95
C ILE A 272 -5.91 14.14 5.56
N ALA A 273 -6.59 15.26 5.26
CA ALA A 273 -7.97 15.25 4.84
C ALA A 273 -8.12 14.68 3.43
N GLU A 274 -7.22 15.03 2.49
CA GLU A 274 -7.19 14.47 1.15
C GLU A 274 -6.98 12.95 1.18
N ILE A 275 -6.09 12.47 2.06
CA ILE A 275 -5.86 11.03 2.23
C ILE A 275 -7.10 10.34 2.80
N ASP A 276 -7.70 10.90 3.87
CA ASP A 276 -8.84 10.28 4.52
C ASP A 276 -10.09 10.24 3.62
N ILE A 277 -10.34 11.29 2.84
CA ILE A 277 -11.43 11.34 1.84
C ILE A 277 -11.30 10.22 0.81
N ASN A 278 -10.08 9.91 0.39
CA ASN A 278 -9.81 8.98 -0.72
C ASN A 278 -9.39 7.58 -0.27
N ARG A 279 -9.24 7.34 1.04
CA ARG A 279 -8.73 6.06 1.58
C ARG A 279 -9.56 4.87 1.11
N SER A 280 -10.89 4.95 1.23
CA SER A 280 -11.79 3.87 0.81
C SER A 280 -11.65 3.53 -0.67
N PHE A 281 -11.52 4.55 -1.51
CA PHE A 281 -11.31 4.36 -2.95
C PHE A 281 -9.96 3.65 -3.25
N LEU A 282 -8.88 4.06 -2.58
CA LEU A 282 -7.58 3.41 -2.73
C LEU A 282 -7.61 1.95 -2.22
N GLU A 283 -8.31 1.68 -1.12
CA GLU A 283 -8.53 0.33 -0.61
C GLU A 283 -9.31 -0.53 -1.60
N GLU A 284 -10.35 -0.01 -2.23
CA GLU A 284 -11.11 -0.70 -3.26
C GLU A 284 -10.27 -1.00 -4.50
N ILE A 285 -9.43 -0.07 -4.97
CA ILE A 285 -8.45 -0.35 -6.04
C ILE A 285 -7.53 -1.50 -5.64
N SER A 286 -6.93 -1.42 -4.45
CA SER A 286 -6.01 -2.44 -3.96
C SER A 286 -6.68 -3.81 -3.89
N GLU A 287 -7.90 -3.88 -3.36
CA GLU A 287 -8.65 -5.12 -3.25
C GLU A 287 -9.02 -5.70 -4.63
N ASN A 288 -9.45 -4.87 -5.58
CA ASN A 288 -9.78 -5.32 -6.93
C ASN A 288 -8.53 -5.78 -7.72
N ILE A 289 -7.36 -5.17 -7.48
CA ILE A 289 -6.10 -5.60 -8.10
C ILE A 289 -5.61 -6.91 -7.49
N ARG A 290 -5.71 -7.09 -6.18
CA ARG A 290 -5.21 -8.30 -5.50
C ARG A 290 -6.11 -9.51 -5.71
N THR A 291 -7.43 -9.33 -5.74
CA THR A 291 -8.39 -10.44 -5.76
C THR A 291 -8.46 -11.08 -7.14
N PRO A 292 -8.05 -12.38 -7.29
CA PRO A 292 -8.25 -13.09 -8.53
C PRO A 292 -9.75 -13.31 -8.73
N GLN A 293 -10.22 -13.05 -9.90
CA GLN A 293 -11.60 -13.35 -10.23
C GLN A 293 -11.77 -14.84 -10.57
N ALA A 294 -12.98 -15.38 -10.41
CA ALA A 294 -13.26 -16.78 -10.71
C ALA A 294 -13.15 -17.04 -12.23
N SER A 295 -13.00 -18.30 -12.63
CA SER A 295 -12.81 -18.67 -14.04
C SER A 295 -14.02 -18.39 -14.96
N SER A 296 -15.13 -17.93 -14.40
CA SER A 296 -16.37 -17.54 -15.11
C SER A 296 -16.50 -16.03 -15.34
N ASP A 297 -15.42 -15.25 -15.07
CA ASP A 297 -15.52 -13.81 -15.01
C ASP A 297 -15.54 -13.16 -16.38
N ASP A 298 -16.30 -12.07 -16.44
CA ASP A 298 -16.33 -11.19 -17.57
C ASP A 298 -14.99 -10.43 -17.66
N PRO A 299 -14.25 -10.52 -18.77
CA PRO A 299 -13.06 -9.72 -19.03
C PRO A 299 -13.26 -8.22 -18.80
N LEU A 300 -14.49 -7.76 -18.92
CA LEU A 300 -14.86 -6.37 -18.64
C LEU A 300 -14.66 -5.98 -17.16
N ASP A 301 -14.56 -6.95 -16.24
CA ASP A 301 -14.34 -6.67 -14.83
C ASP A 301 -12.95 -6.09 -14.52
N TYR A 302 -11.98 -6.30 -15.39
CA TYR A 302 -10.63 -5.77 -15.26
C TYR A 302 -10.45 -4.35 -15.79
N ILE A 303 -11.42 -3.79 -16.53
CA ILE A 303 -11.26 -2.50 -17.22
C ILE A 303 -10.88 -1.38 -16.27
N ALA A 304 -11.52 -1.29 -15.09
CA ALA A 304 -11.23 -0.21 -14.16
C ALA A 304 -9.83 -0.32 -13.54
N THR A 305 -9.38 -1.53 -13.20
CA THR A 305 -8.02 -1.73 -12.68
C THR A 305 -6.97 -1.56 -13.77
N GLN A 306 -7.27 -1.95 -15.01
CA GLN A 306 -6.43 -1.68 -16.18
C GLN A 306 -6.32 -0.17 -16.44
N TYR A 307 -7.42 0.59 -16.35
CA TYR A 307 -7.40 2.04 -16.48
C TYR A 307 -6.46 2.70 -15.46
N ILE A 308 -6.57 2.32 -14.18
CA ILE A 308 -5.68 2.84 -13.12
C ILE A 308 -4.22 2.45 -13.41
N SER A 309 -3.96 1.23 -13.83
CA SER A 309 -2.62 0.74 -14.14
C SER A 309 -2.00 1.44 -15.34
N ASP A 310 -2.78 1.67 -16.39
CA ASP A 310 -2.35 2.43 -17.58
C ASP A 310 -2.08 3.90 -17.23
N TYR A 311 -2.89 4.48 -16.32
CA TYR A 311 -2.63 5.81 -15.80
C TYR A 311 -1.29 5.86 -15.03
N ILE A 312 -1.03 4.94 -14.08
CA ILE A 312 0.26 4.87 -13.37
C ILE A 312 1.42 4.77 -14.37
N LYS A 313 1.31 3.89 -15.35
CA LYS A 313 2.31 3.73 -16.42
C LYS A 313 2.53 4.99 -17.25
N SER A 314 1.50 5.85 -17.37
CA SER A 314 1.57 7.10 -18.16
C SER A 314 2.25 8.24 -17.43
N ILE A 315 2.35 8.22 -16.09
CA ILE A 315 2.88 9.30 -15.27
C ILE A 315 4.35 9.58 -15.62
N THR A 316 4.64 10.84 -15.93
CA THR A 316 5.99 11.31 -16.26
C THR A 316 6.40 12.44 -15.32
N ASP A 317 7.72 12.62 -15.20
CA ASP A 317 8.35 13.77 -14.54
C ASP A 317 8.47 14.99 -15.50
N ASN A 318 9.08 16.07 -15.02
CA ASN A 318 9.29 17.28 -15.79
C ASN A 318 10.22 17.09 -17.01
N ASN A 319 10.99 15.99 -17.05
CA ASN A 319 11.87 15.63 -18.15
C ASN A 319 11.20 14.64 -19.13
N ASN A 320 9.90 14.40 -18.96
CA ASN A 320 9.13 13.42 -19.72
C ASN A 320 9.61 11.96 -19.54
N SER A 321 10.33 11.68 -18.44
CA SER A 321 10.75 10.34 -18.05
C SER A 321 9.67 9.66 -17.22
N LYS A 322 9.48 8.35 -17.36
CA LYS A 322 8.51 7.58 -16.56
C LYS A 322 8.89 7.65 -15.09
N VAL A 323 7.90 7.96 -14.24
CA VAL A 323 8.10 8.02 -12.78
C VAL A 323 8.07 6.63 -12.17
N TYR A 324 7.17 5.76 -12.63
CA TYR A 324 6.95 4.45 -12.06
C TYR A 324 7.31 3.34 -13.04
N ASP A 325 8.01 2.33 -12.54
CA ASP A 325 8.38 1.12 -13.29
C ASP A 325 7.33 0.02 -13.19
N GLY A 326 6.40 0.13 -12.22
CA GLY A 326 5.40 -0.90 -12.00
C GLY A 326 4.51 -0.66 -10.78
N ILE A 327 3.81 -1.72 -10.40
CA ILE A 327 2.88 -1.75 -9.26
C ILE A 327 3.25 -2.92 -8.36
N GLU A 328 3.16 -2.70 -7.05
CA GLU A 328 3.32 -3.71 -6.00
C GLU A 328 2.02 -3.82 -5.19
N PHE A 329 1.59 -5.04 -4.89
CA PHE A 329 0.39 -5.31 -4.09
C PHE A 329 0.53 -6.63 -3.32
N THR A 330 -0.22 -6.76 -2.22
CA THR A 330 -0.24 -8.00 -1.41
C THR A 330 -0.90 -9.14 -2.18
N SER A 331 -0.30 -10.34 -2.16
CA SER A 331 -0.91 -11.52 -2.75
C SER A 331 -2.15 -11.95 -1.95
N THR A 332 -3.19 -12.43 -2.63
CA THR A 332 -4.34 -13.08 -1.98
C THR A 332 -3.98 -14.42 -1.32
N HIS A 333 -2.87 -15.01 -1.74
CA HIS A 333 -2.42 -16.30 -1.25
C HIS A 333 -1.50 -16.22 -0.01
N SER A 334 -1.18 -15.00 0.43
CA SER A 334 -0.33 -14.74 1.61
C SER A 334 -0.66 -13.36 2.18
N GLN A 335 -0.54 -13.21 3.50
CA GLN A 335 -0.70 -11.90 4.15
C GLN A 335 0.60 -11.06 4.13
N THR A 336 1.74 -11.70 3.93
CA THR A 336 3.06 -11.07 3.97
C THR A 336 3.70 -10.94 2.59
N GLU A 337 3.40 -11.88 1.69
CA GLU A 337 4.03 -11.93 0.38
C GLU A 337 3.34 -11.01 -0.64
N ARG A 338 4.12 -10.56 -1.60
CA ARG A 338 3.72 -9.51 -2.52
C ARG A 338 3.91 -9.95 -3.96
N ASN A 339 3.06 -9.39 -4.81
CA ASN A 339 3.20 -9.44 -6.26
C ASN A 339 3.74 -8.10 -6.76
N ILE A 340 4.66 -8.16 -7.69
CA ILE A 340 5.23 -7.01 -8.39
C ILE A 340 4.97 -7.19 -9.88
N VAL A 341 4.43 -6.15 -10.51
CA VAL A 341 4.19 -6.13 -11.95
C VAL A 341 4.98 -5.00 -12.57
N LEU A 342 5.97 -5.34 -13.38
CA LEU A 342 6.79 -4.37 -14.10
C LEU A 342 6.20 -4.05 -15.48
N PHE A 343 6.18 -2.78 -15.85
CA PHE A 343 5.59 -2.28 -17.09
C PHE A 343 6.53 -2.40 -18.28
N GLU A 344 7.84 -2.19 -18.07
CA GLU A 344 8.83 -2.32 -19.12
C GLU A 344 9.25 -3.77 -19.28
N THR A 345 9.16 -4.27 -20.51
CA THR A 345 9.31 -5.70 -20.82
C THR A 345 10.24 -5.97 -21.99
N SER A 346 10.79 -4.96 -22.63
CA SER A 346 11.79 -5.14 -23.67
C SER A 346 13.13 -5.59 -23.07
N LEU A 347 13.86 -6.48 -23.75
CA LEU A 347 15.13 -7.02 -23.25
C LEU A 347 16.19 -5.93 -22.99
N ASP A 348 16.11 -4.82 -23.73
CA ASP A 348 17.10 -3.76 -23.66
C ASP A 348 16.83 -2.74 -22.55
N SER A 349 15.58 -2.66 -22.06
CA SER A 349 15.16 -1.67 -21.07
C SER A 349 14.55 -2.29 -19.80
N CYS A 350 14.43 -3.61 -19.76
CA CYS A 350 13.92 -4.30 -18.56
C CYS A 350 14.95 -4.21 -17.41
N LYS A 351 14.53 -3.61 -16.30
CA LYS A 351 15.34 -3.43 -15.09
C LYS A 351 15.47 -4.70 -14.24
N CYS A 352 15.05 -5.85 -14.76
CA CYS A 352 15.01 -7.12 -14.07
C CYS A 352 15.31 -8.27 -15.04
N GLU A 353 16.20 -9.18 -14.67
CA GLU A 353 16.54 -10.33 -15.50
C GLU A 353 16.40 -11.67 -14.79
N CYS A 354 16.10 -12.72 -15.54
CA CYS A 354 16.06 -14.09 -15.05
C CYS A 354 17.47 -14.66 -14.93
N ILE A 355 17.95 -14.90 -13.71
CA ILE A 355 19.30 -15.40 -13.42
C ILE A 355 19.38 -16.93 -13.36
N ASN A 356 18.30 -17.57 -12.96
CA ASN A 356 18.22 -19.04 -12.82
C ASN A 356 16.81 -19.56 -13.12
N VAL A 357 16.71 -20.82 -13.57
CA VAL A 357 15.43 -21.53 -13.73
C VAL A 357 15.54 -22.92 -13.12
N VAL A 358 14.60 -23.26 -12.25
CA VAL A 358 14.49 -24.58 -11.63
C VAL A 358 13.15 -25.21 -12.06
N LYS A 359 13.19 -26.49 -12.40
CA LYS A 359 12.00 -27.28 -12.76
C LYS A 359 11.52 -28.09 -11.57
N TYR A 360 10.22 -28.00 -11.29
CA TYR A 360 9.54 -28.75 -10.24
C TYR A 360 8.41 -29.60 -10.82
N TYR A 361 8.12 -30.69 -10.15
CA TYR A 361 6.94 -31.50 -10.33
C TYR A 361 6.02 -31.31 -9.12
N ILE A 362 4.77 -30.94 -9.36
CA ILE A 362 3.80 -30.70 -8.28
C ILE A 362 3.22 -32.06 -7.84
N SER A 363 3.63 -32.53 -6.67
CA SER A 363 3.20 -33.81 -6.10
C SER A 363 1.91 -33.72 -5.30
N SER A 364 1.64 -32.57 -4.67
CA SER A 364 0.44 -32.35 -3.85
C SER A 364 0.04 -30.86 -3.85
N VAL A 365 -1.24 -30.60 -3.57
CA VAL A 365 -1.79 -29.26 -3.38
C VAL A 365 -2.65 -29.27 -2.13
N GLU A 366 -2.45 -28.30 -1.24
CA GLU A 366 -3.27 -28.09 -0.05
C GLU A 366 -4.40 -27.10 -0.36
N TYR A 367 -5.63 -27.42 0.05
CA TYR A 367 -6.80 -26.57 -0.12
C TYR A 367 -7.28 -26.03 1.21
N GLN A 368 -7.43 -24.72 1.29
CA GLN A 368 -8.22 -24.06 2.34
C GLN A 368 -9.66 -23.93 1.86
N ARG A 369 -10.60 -24.15 2.75
CA ARG A 369 -12.03 -24.03 2.47
C ARG A 369 -12.73 -23.22 3.53
N GLU A 370 -13.63 -22.35 3.11
CA GLU A 370 -14.53 -21.60 3.99
C GLU A 370 -15.97 -22.02 3.71
N LEU A 371 -16.76 -22.18 4.77
CA LEU A 371 -18.18 -22.41 4.63
C LEU A 371 -18.85 -21.08 4.26
N ARG A 372 -19.40 -21.00 3.06
CA ARG A 372 -20.31 -19.90 2.69
C ARG A 372 -21.72 -20.30 3.08
N VAL A 373 -22.28 -19.63 4.09
CA VAL A 373 -23.67 -19.76 4.54
C VAL A 373 -24.55 -18.78 3.78
#